data_621ab879432c8746beed4d1caf040aab
#
_entry.id   621ab879432c8746beed4d1caf040aab
#
_cell.length_a   1.000
_cell.length_b   1.000
_cell.length_c   1.000
_cell.angle_alpha   90.00
_cell.angle_beta   90.00
_cell.angle_gamma   90.00
#
_symmetry.space_group_name_H-M   'P 1'
#
loop_
_entity.id
_entity.type
_entity.pdbx_description
1 polymer ?
#
loop_
_entity_poly.entity_id
_entity_poly.type
_entity_poly.pdbx_seq_one_letter_code
_entity_poly.pdbx_strand_id
1 'polypeptide(L)'
;MDTKFENPISFFEAITAMAFVAFAEHPVDIGVIEVGMGGQWDATNVVDADVSVIMPIGLDHMEYLGNTLGEIAQTKAGIIKAGGFIVMAEQKPEAAKELLRRAAEVEADIAREGIEYSLDSRAIAVGGQMISINGVNQKYDEIFLPLHGRHQATNAASALVAVEAFFGEQALDPDAVRAGFANVKSPGRCEVVHRDPTVILDAAHNPHGAQALAQTLASEFTFDDTIGVVGIFGDKDAHGILESLEPILNSIIVTSSSSPRAMPVKELESLAIKIFGADRVFSNENLEGALKRAIDDAKRPLSDDSVGIVVTGSVVTVGEARSILRRLFSKED
;
A
#
# COMPACT_ATOMS: atom_id res chain seq x y z
N MET A 1 5.42 32.21 -9.86
CA MET A 1 6.59 31.65 -10.54
C MET A 1 6.37 31.29 -12.01
N ASP A 2 5.15 31.10 -12.44
CA ASP A 2 4.81 30.52 -13.76
C ASP A 2 4.70 31.45 -14.96
N THR A 3 5.00 32.73 -14.84
CA THR A 3 4.83 33.69 -15.96
C THR A 3 5.95 33.66 -17.00
N LYS A 4 6.95 32.77 -16.83
CA LYS A 4 8.14 32.72 -17.75
C LYS A 4 8.20 31.46 -18.61
N PHE A 5 7.38 30.45 -18.35
CA PHE A 5 7.41 29.16 -19.06
C PHE A 5 6.08 28.93 -19.77
N GLU A 6 6.13 28.44 -20.99
CA GLU A 6 4.92 28.08 -21.77
C GLU A 6 4.14 26.92 -21.13
N ASN A 7 4.81 26.04 -20.39
CA ASN A 7 4.21 24.94 -19.65
C ASN A 7 4.42 25.13 -18.14
N PRO A 8 3.38 25.32 -17.33
CA PRO A 8 3.50 25.41 -15.89
C PRO A 8 3.93 24.06 -15.31
N ILE A 9 4.79 24.08 -14.29
CA ILE A 9 5.17 22.87 -13.55
C ILE A 9 3.98 22.34 -12.77
N SER A 10 3.83 21.03 -12.73
CA SER A 10 2.81 20.37 -11.94
C SER A 10 3.11 20.47 -10.43
N PHE A 11 2.09 20.25 -9.60
CA PHE A 11 2.28 20.20 -8.15
C PHE A 11 3.32 19.15 -7.74
N PHE A 12 3.30 17.97 -8.37
CA PHE A 12 4.25 16.90 -8.06
C PHE A 12 5.69 17.27 -8.45
N GLU A 13 5.90 17.86 -9.61
CA GLU A 13 7.23 18.36 -10.02
C GLU A 13 7.75 19.43 -9.06
N ALA A 14 6.88 20.33 -8.59
CA ALA A 14 7.26 21.37 -7.64
C ALA A 14 7.71 20.79 -6.29
N ILE A 15 6.95 19.87 -5.71
CA ILE A 15 7.30 19.24 -4.42
C ILE A 15 8.52 18.34 -4.53
N THR A 16 8.69 17.65 -5.67
CA THR A 16 9.89 16.84 -5.96
C THR A 16 11.15 17.71 -6.02
N ALA A 17 11.09 18.84 -6.75
CA ALA A 17 12.19 19.79 -6.81
C ALA A 17 12.52 20.37 -5.42
N MET A 18 11.50 20.70 -4.62
CA MET A 18 11.69 21.17 -3.24
C MET A 18 12.36 20.09 -2.36
N ALA A 19 12.00 18.83 -2.51
CA ALA A 19 12.60 17.73 -1.75
C ALA A 19 14.09 17.59 -2.10
N PHE A 20 14.47 17.63 -3.37
CA PHE A 20 15.89 17.57 -3.78
C PHE A 20 16.69 18.78 -3.33
N VAL A 21 16.10 19.98 -3.34
CA VAL A 21 16.75 21.16 -2.75
C VAL A 21 16.98 20.98 -1.25
N ALA A 22 15.98 20.47 -0.53
CA ALA A 22 16.10 20.21 0.89
C ALA A 22 17.19 19.17 1.20
N PHE A 23 17.31 18.09 0.42
CA PHE A 23 18.38 17.11 0.57
C PHE A 23 19.77 17.69 0.26
N ALA A 24 19.86 18.63 -0.68
CA ALA A 24 21.12 19.31 -0.98
C ALA A 24 21.54 20.31 0.10
N GLU A 25 20.57 21.04 0.68
CA GLU A 25 20.81 22.01 1.77
C GLU A 25 21.06 21.33 3.13
N HIS A 26 20.43 20.17 3.35
CA HIS A 26 20.60 19.31 4.53
C HIS A 26 21.05 17.93 4.06
N PRO A 27 22.36 17.75 3.81
CA PRO A 27 22.88 16.51 3.23
C PRO A 27 22.44 15.28 4.02
N VAL A 28 21.94 14.27 3.30
CA VAL A 28 21.52 12.98 3.83
C VAL A 28 22.47 11.89 3.38
N ASP A 29 22.70 10.89 4.22
CA ASP A 29 23.53 9.74 3.86
C ASP A 29 22.82 8.81 2.88
N ILE A 30 21.49 8.69 3.00
CA ILE A 30 20.65 7.84 2.16
C ILE A 30 19.34 8.57 1.83
N GLY A 31 18.98 8.62 0.56
CA GLY A 31 17.69 9.10 0.07
C GLY A 31 16.81 7.92 -0.36
N VAL A 32 15.61 7.78 0.23
CA VAL A 32 14.59 6.83 -0.23
C VAL A 32 13.57 7.59 -1.06
N ILE A 33 13.57 7.35 -2.36
CA ILE A 33 12.77 8.11 -3.34
C ILE A 33 11.68 7.22 -3.90
N GLU A 34 10.42 7.56 -3.63
CA GLU A 34 9.27 6.87 -4.22
C GLU A 34 8.86 7.54 -5.53
N VAL A 35 8.71 6.72 -6.58
CA VAL A 35 8.22 7.17 -7.89
C VAL A 35 6.75 7.58 -7.79
N GLY A 36 6.40 8.74 -8.34
CA GLY A 36 5.00 9.19 -8.37
C GLY A 36 4.13 8.36 -9.31
N MET A 37 4.57 8.19 -10.57
CA MET A 37 3.85 7.39 -11.56
C MET A 37 4.80 6.92 -12.67
N GLY A 38 4.66 5.65 -13.06
CA GLY A 38 5.47 5.09 -14.14
C GLY A 38 6.92 4.87 -13.73
N GLY A 39 7.82 5.71 -14.20
CA GLY A 39 9.25 5.65 -13.90
C GLY A 39 10.07 6.53 -14.86
N GLN A 40 10.12 6.18 -16.11
CA GLN A 40 11.01 6.83 -17.10
C GLN A 40 10.87 8.36 -17.19
N TRP A 41 9.65 8.87 -17.12
CA TRP A 41 9.34 10.31 -17.20
C TRP A 41 8.91 10.91 -15.87
N ASP A 42 9.00 10.15 -14.79
CA ASP A 42 8.65 10.67 -13.48
C ASP A 42 9.64 11.76 -13.03
N ALA A 43 9.13 12.79 -12.35
CA ALA A 43 9.96 13.89 -11.87
C ALA A 43 11.06 13.43 -10.92
N THR A 44 10.86 12.31 -10.21
CA THR A 44 11.87 11.72 -9.32
C THR A 44 13.02 11.05 -10.06
N ASN A 45 12.84 10.71 -11.35
CA ASN A 45 13.83 9.96 -12.13
C ASN A 45 15.07 10.76 -12.57
N VAL A 46 15.20 12.01 -12.12
CA VAL A 46 16.43 12.81 -12.24
C VAL A 46 17.54 12.28 -11.32
N VAL A 47 17.18 11.49 -10.31
CA VAL A 47 18.13 10.84 -9.40
C VAL A 47 18.89 9.74 -10.13
N ASP A 48 20.18 9.66 -9.88
CA ASP A 48 21.04 8.54 -10.29
C ASP A 48 21.10 7.54 -9.12
N ALA A 49 20.13 6.63 -9.09
CA ALA A 49 19.92 5.73 -7.96
C ALA A 49 20.89 4.54 -8.00
N ASP A 50 21.57 4.27 -6.88
CA ASP A 50 22.41 3.09 -6.70
C ASP A 50 21.57 1.80 -6.69
N VAL A 51 20.38 1.85 -6.10
CA VAL A 51 19.47 0.71 -5.99
C VAL A 51 18.09 1.08 -6.49
N SER A 52 17.55 0.30 -7.41
CA SER A 52 16.17 0.41 -7.92
C SER A 52 15.33 -0.76 -7.43
N VAL A 53 14.23 -0.47 -6.71
CA VAL A 53 13.31 -1.52 -6.22
C VAL A 53 12.07 -1.55 -7.09
N ILE A 54 11.79 -2.68 -7.73
CA ILE A 54 10.61 -2.88 -8.57
C ILE A 54 9.67 -3.89 -7.90
N MET A 55 8.57 -3.37 -7.37
CA MET A 55 7.52 -4.17 -6.74
C MET A 55 6.64 -4.86 -7.81
N PRO A 56 5.74 -5.81 -7.44
CA PRO A 56 4.89 -6.52 -8.39
C PRO A 56 4.10 -5.55 -9.28
N ILE A 57 4.20 -5.71 -10.60
CA ILE A 57 3.55 -4.85 -11.59
C ILE A 57 2.14 -5.39 -11.88
N GLY A 58 1.14 -4.53 -11.69
CA GLY A 58 -0.26 -4.75 -12.05
C GLY A 58 -0.75 -3.75 -13.09
N LEU A 59 -1.97 -3.96 -13.59
CA LEU A 59 -2.66 -3.01 -14.46
C LEU A 59 -3.17 -1.85 -13.59
N ASP A 60 -2.54 -0.69 -13.70
CA ASP A 60 -2.96 0.57 -13.08
C ASP A 60 -2.48 1.73 -13.96
N HIS A 61 -3.16 2.87 -13.87
CA HIS A 61 -2.85 4.05 -14.68
C HIS A 61 -2.75 3.78 -16.19
N MET A 62 -3.60 2.89 -16.72
CA MET A 62 -3.54 2.41 -18.10
C MET A 62 -3.65 3.53 -19.14
N GLU A 63 -4.33 4.62 -18.82
CA GLU A 63 -4.43 5.80 -19.66
C GLU A 63 -3.07 6.44 -19.98
N TYR A 64 -2.10 6.32 -19.04
CA TYR A 64 -0.78 6.96 -19.13
C TYR A 64 0.35 5.97 -19.41
N LEU A 65 0.28 4.76 -18.86
CA LEU A 65 1.38 3.81 -18.85
C LEU A 65 1.27 2.71 -19.90
N GLY A 66 0.10 2.57 -20.52
CA GLY A 66 -0.17 1.52 -21.51
C GLY A 66 -1.18 0.48 -21.02
N ASN A 67 -1.62 -0.37 -21.94
CA ASN A 67 -2.72 -1.31 -21.74
C ASN A 67 -2.27 -2.75 -21.42
N THR A 68 -0.96 -2.98 -21.38
CA THR A 68 -0.37 -4.29 -21.12
C THR A 68 0.66 -4.21 -19.99
N LEU A 69 0.88 -5.34 -19.32
CA LEU A 69 1.91 -5.42 -18.27
C LEU A 69 3.32 -5.12 -18.82
N GLY A 70 3.59 -5.50 -20.07
CA GLY A 70 4.85 -5.23 -20.74
C GLY A 70 5.09 -3.72 -20.93
N GLU A 71 4.09 -2.97 -21.43
CA GLU A 71 4.18 -1.51 -21.60
C GLU A 71 4.40 -0.79 -20.28
N ILE A 72 3.63 -1.18 -19.25
CA ILE A 72 3.78 -0.61 -17.90
C ILE A 72 5.18 -0.93 -17.33
N ALA A 73 5.64 -2.18 -17.50
CA ALA A 73 6.96 -2.60 -17.06
C ALA A 73 8.09 -1.86 -17.78
N GLN A 74 7.96 -1.62 -19.08
CA GLN A 74 8.93 -0.85 -19.86
C GLN A 74 9.09 0.57 -19.31
N THR A 75 7.96 1.23 -18.98
CA THR A 75 7.99 2.58 -18.39
C THR A 75 8.61 2.56 -16.99
N LYS A 76 8.25 1.57 -16.15
CA LYS A 76 8.83 1.41 -14.80
C LYS A 76 10.31 1.06 -14.82
N ALA A 77 10.75 0.28 -15.80
CA ALA A 77 12.16 -0.07 -16.01
C ALA A 77 13.06 1.16 -16.24
N GLY A 78 12.48 2.31 -16.60
CA GLY A 78 13.22 3.56 -16.80
C GLY A 78 13.92 4.10 -15.55
N ILE A 79 13.61 3.61 -14.35
CA ILE A 79 14.34 3.98 -13.12
C ILE A 79 15.63 3.18 -12.93
N ILE A 80 15.83 2.10 -13.69
CA ILE A 80 17.02 1.26 -13.61
C ILE A 80 18.19 2.00 -14.27
N LYS A 81 19.23 2.27 -13.47
CA LYS A 81 20.40 3.06 -13.87
C LYS A 81 21.56 2.19 -14.31
N ALA A 82 22.47 2.77 -15.08
CA ALA A 82 23.65 2.07 -15.59
C ALA A 82 24.58 1.64 -14.43
N GLY A 83 24.94 0.35 -14.39
CA GLY A 83 25.80 -0.22 -13.35
C GLY A 83 25.16 -0.21 -11.94
N GLY A 84 23.85 0.10 -11.83
CA GLY A 84 23.12 0.06 -10.55
C GLY A 84 22.69 -1.35 -10.18
N PHE A 85 22.01 -1.46 -9.05
CA PHE A 85 21.47 -2.73 -8.55
C PHE A 85 19.93 -2.73 -8.60
N ILE A 86 19.33 -3.84 -9.02
CA ILE A 86 17.87 -4.00 -9.07
C ILE A 86 17.43 -5.03 -8.04
N VAL A 87 16.50 -4.63 -7.19
CA VAL A 87 15.73 -5.58 -6.38
C VAL A 87 14.38 -5.76 -7.06
N MET A 88 14.15 -6.93 -7.59
CA MET A 88 12.94 -7.25 -8.35
C MET A 88 12.08 -8.23 -7.56
N ALA A 89 10.92 -7.77 -7.06
CA ALA A 89 9.90 -8.63 -6.49
C ALA A 89 9.34 -9.59 -7.57
N GLU A 90 8.59 -10.61 -7.17
CA GLU A 90 7.98 -11.57 -8.08
C GLU A 90 7.16 -10.86 -9.16
N GLN A 91 7.37 -11.22 -10.42
CA GLN A 91 6.75 -10.58 -11.58
C GLN A 91 6.05 -11.60 -12.49
N LYS A 92 4.97 -11.17 -13.13
CA LYS A 92 4.43 -11.92 -14.25
C LYS A 92 5.44 -11.95 -15.42
N PRO A 93 5.49 -13.04 -16.22
CA PRO A 93 6.53 -13.23 -17.25
C PRO A 93 6.69 -12.05 -18.23
N GLU A 94 5.59 -11.40 -18.59
CA GLU A 94 5.58 -10.25 -19.51
C GLU A 94 6.30 -9.04 -18.91
N ALA A 95 6.08 -8.76 -17.63
CA ALA A 95 6.75 -7.68 -16.93
C ALA A 95 8.23 -8.03 -16.65
N ALA A 96 8.49 -9.26 -16.17
CA ALA A 96 9.85 -9.73 -15.92
C ALA A 96 10.75 -9.61 -17.15
N LYS A 97 10.24 -9.95 -18.33
CA LYS A 97 10.97 -9.84 -19.60
C LYS A 97 11.50 -8.43 -19.86
N GLU A 98 10.66 -7.41 -19.68
CA GLU A 98 11.06 -6.02 -19.93
C GLU A 98 12.06 -5.50 -18.90
N LEU A 99 11.88 -5.87 -17.62
CA LEU A 99 12.81 -5.52 -16.56
C LEU A 99 14.19 -6.16 -16.77
N LEU A 100 14.24 -7.46 -17.10
CA LEU A 100 15.49 -8.18 -17.40
C LEU A 100 16.18 -7.64 -18.64
N ARG A 101 15.41 -7.30 -19.69
CA ARG A 101 15.96 -6.67 -20.88
C ARG A 101 16.66 -5.36 -20.53
N ARG A 102 15.99 -4.51 -19.74
CA ARG A 102 16.57 -3.23 -19.32
C ARG A 102 17.79 -3.42 -18.43
N ALA A 103 17.78 -4.36 -17.50
CA ALA A 103 18.92 -4.69 -16.66
C ALA A 103 20.16 -5.03 -17.51
N ALA A 104 19.98 -5.91 -18.51
CA ALA A 104 21.08 -6.29 -19.41
C ALA A 104 21.58 -5.13 -20.29
N GLU A 105 20.68 -4.23 -20.75
CA GLU A 105 21.04 -3.07 -21.56
C GLU A 105 21.93 -2.06 -20.82
N VAL A 106 21.72 -1.94 -19.49
CA VAL A 106 22.44 -0.96 -18.66
C VAL A 106 23.48 -1.60 -17.74
N GLU A 107 23.74 -2.90 -17.91
CA GLU A 107 24.71 -3.67 -17.13
C GLU A 107 24.46 -3.56 -15.62
N ALA A 108 23.18 -3.60 -15.19
CA ALA A 108 22.80 -3.54 -13.80
C ALA A 108 22.76 -4.94 -13.19
N ASP A 109 23.24 -5.06 -11.96
CA ASP A 109 23.12 -6.27 -11.14
C ASP A 109 21.67 -6.47 -10.67
N ILE A 110 21.25 -7.71 -10.40
CA ILE A 110 19.87 -8.01 -10.07
C ILE A 110 19.73 -9.08 -9.00
N ALA A 111 18.86 -8.82 -8.02
CA ALA A 111 18.31 -9.80 -7.10
C ALA A 111 16.80 -9.99 -7.34
N ARG A 112 16.40 -11.24 -7.58
CA ARG A 112 15.00 -11.62 -7.90
C ARG A 112 14.38 -12.37 -6.75
N GLU A 113 13.17 -11.99 -6.36
CA GLU A 113 12.39 -12.73 -5.37
C GLU A 113 12.15 -14.18 -5.85
N GLY A 114 12.37 -15.15 -4.95
CA GLY A 114 12.25 -16.57 -5.23
C GLY A 114 13.48 -17.19 -5.90
N ILE A 115 14.53 -16.40 -6.22
CA ILE A 115 15.77 -16.89 -6.85
C ILE A 115 16.99 -16.47 -6.01
N GLU A 116 17.33 -15.20 -5.97
CA GLU A 116 18.45 -14.67 -5.18
C GLU A 116 18.05 -14.33 -3.75
N TYR A 117 16.79 -13.99 -3.48
CA TYR A 117 16.26 -13.73 -2.15
C TYR A 117 14.84 -14.26 -1.98
N SER A 118 14.38 -14.46 -0.75
CA SER A 118 13.02 -14.93 -0.48
C SER A 118 12.56 -14.65 0.94
N LEU A 119 11.23 -14.58 1.11
CA LEU A 119 10.61 -14.79 2.41
C LEU A 119 10.69 -16.29 2.75
N ASP A 120 11.52 -16.64 3.74
CA ASP A 120 11.76 -18.04 4.12
C ASP A 120 10.60 -18.60 4.96
N SER A 121 10.21 -17.88 6.00
CA SER A 121 9.09 -18.28 6.87
C SER A 121 8.29 -17.09 7.36
N ARG A 122 7.04 -17.38 7.75
CA ARG A 122 6.11 -16.40 8.29
C ARG A 122 5.15 -17.04 9.29
N ALA A 123 5.01 -16.45 10.46
CA ALA A 123 4.02 -16.79 11.46
C ALA A 123 3.26 -15.53 11.93
N ILE A 124 1.95 -15.63 12.09
CA ILE A 124 1.13 -14.55 12.64
C ILE A 124 1.48 -14.37 14.12
N ALA A 125 1.63 -13.15 14.56
CA ALA A 125 1.92 -12.78 15.94
C ALA A 125 0.99 -11.65 16.41
N VAL A 126 0.90 -11.44 17.71
CA VAL A 126 0.08 -10.35 18.27
C VAL A 126 0.63 -9.00 17.82
N GLY A 127 -0.17 -8.27 17.07
CA GLY A 127 0.17 -6.93 16.56
C GLY A 127 1.08 -6.94 15.34
N GLY A 128 1.18 -8.07 14.62
CA GLY A 128 1.99 -8.20 13.41
C GLY A 128 2.34 -9.64 13.08
N GLN A 129 3.57 -9.88 12.67
CA GLN A 129 4.04 -11.19 12.23
C GLN A 129 5.53 -11.40 12.55
N MET A 130 5.91 -12.66 12.78
CA MET A 130 7.31 -13.09 12.84
C MET A 130 7.73 -13.63 11.48
N ILE A 131 8.84 -13.15 10.95
CA ILE A 131 9.32 -13.55 9.62
C ILE A 131 10.80 -13.91 9.66
N SER A 132 11.19 -14.76 8.72
CA SER A 132 12.59 -15.02 8.38
C SER A 132 12.79 -14.73 6.90
N ILE A 133 13.91 -14.12 6.55
CA ILE A 133 14.23 -13.68 5.18
C ILE A 133 15.57 -14.28 4.78
N ASN A 134 15.61 -14.95 3.64
CA ASN A 134 16.86 -15.23 2.94
C ASN A 134 17.22 -13.98 2.14
N GLY A 135 18.17 -13.19 2.63
CA GLY A 135 18.75 -12.07 1.91
C GLY A 135 19.74 -12.54 0.83
N VAL A 136 20.41 -11.61 0.18
CA VAL A 136 21.47 -11.94 -0.80
C VAL A 136 22.75 -12.35 -0.09
N ASN A 137 23.10 -11.70 1.00
CA ASN A 137 24.35 -11.93 1.72
C ASN A 137 24.23 -12.95 2.84
N GLN A 138 23.08 -13.02 3.52
CA GLN A 138 22.83 -13.98 4.60
C GLN A 138 21.35 -14.18 4.87
N LYS A 139 21.04 -15.14 5.73
CA LYS A 139 19.71 -15.34 6.29
C LYS A 139 19.52 -14.49 7.55
N TYR A 140 18.32 -13.90 7.69
CA TYR A 140 17.89 -13.12 8.84
C TYR A 140 16.65 -13.77 9.46
N ASP A 141 16.78 -14.22 10.68
CA ASP A 141 15.75 -14.92 11.43
C ASP A 141 15.18 -14.05 12.57
N GLU A 142 14.00 -14.43 13.07
CA GLU A 142 13.34 -13.82 14.23
C GLU A 142 13.05 -12.32 14.08
N ILE A 143 12.65 -11.92 12.88
CA ILE A 143 12.26 -10.54 12.61
C ILE A 143 10.80 -10.35 12.99
N PHE A 144 10.51 -9.49 13.97
CA PHE A 144 9.15 -9.03 14.23
C PHE A 144 8.81 -7.86 13.30
N LEU A 145 7.75 -8.03 12.51
CA LEU A 145 7.22 -7.02 11.61
C LEU A 145 5.83 -6.59 12.11
N PRO A 146 5.63 -5.36 12.64
CA PRO A 146 4.36 -4.88 13.17
C PRO A 146 3.39 -4.42 12.04
N LEU A 147 3.33 -5.19 10.98
CA LEU A 147 2.43 -5.00 9.84
C LEU A 147 1.69 -6.29 9.56
N HIS A 148 0.44 -6.18 9.12
CA HIS A 148 -0.41 -7.31 8.77
C HIS A 148 -0.36 -7.62 7.27
N GLY A 149 -0.55 -8.90 6.91
CA GLY A 149 -0.62 -9.36 5.54
C GLY A 149 0.68 -9.98 5.02
N ARG A 150 0.53 -11.08 4.28
CA ARG A 150 1.67 -11.77 3.65
C ARG A 150 2.45 -10.84 2.71
N HIS A 151 1.73 -9.97 2.00
CA HIS A 151 2.35 -8.99 1.09
C HIS A 151 3.29 -8.02 1.81
N GLN A 152 3.03 -7.69 3.09
CA GLN A 152 3.96 -6.85 3.86
C GLN A 152 5.24 -7.61 4.24
N ALA A 153 5.15 -8.92 4.46
CA ALA A 153 6.33 -9.75 4.69
C ALA A 153 7.21 -9.86 3.44
N THR A 154 6.62 -10.00 2.25
CA THR A 154 7.37 -9.99 0.98
C THR A 154 7.94 -8.61 0.66
N ASN A 155 7.20 -7.54 0.95
CA ASN A 155 7.72 -6.16 0.85
C ASN A 155 8.92 -5.94 1.78
N ALA A 156 8.88 -6.50 3.00
CA ALA A 156 9.99 -6.43 3.95
C ALA A 156 11.23 -7.16 3.42
N ALA A 157 11.07 -8.31 2.75
CA ALA A 157 12.18 -9.01 2.11
C ALA A 157 12.83 -8.15 1.01
N SER A 158 12.03 -7.52 0.16
CA SER A 158 12.54 -6.61 -0.88
C SER A 158 13.25 -5.39 -0.27
N ALA A 159 12.70 -4.82 0.81
CA ALA A 159 13.31 -3.69 1.51
C ALA A 159 14.65 -4.06 2.14
N LEU A 160 14.75 -5.24 2.78
CA LEU A 160 15.98 -5.74 3.36
C LEU A 160 17.08 -5.89 2.30
N VAL A 161 16.75 -6.52 1.18
CA VAL A 161 17.70 -6.75 0.09
C VAL A 161 18.13 -5.44 -0.57
N ALA A 162 17.24 -4.44 -0.63
CA ALA A 162 17.64 -3.10 -1.10
C ALA A 162 18.69 -2.46 -0.19
N VAL A 163 18.58 -2.66 1.12
CA VAL A 163 19.58 -2.19 2.09
C VAL A 163 20.87 -2.98 1.98
N GLU A 164 20.82 -4.33 1.82
CA GLU A 164 22.01 -5.15 1.55
C GLU A 164 22.75 -4.67 0.29
N ALA A 165 22.01 -4.46 -0.80
CA ALA A 165 22.58 -3.97 -2.06
C ALA A 165 23.21 -2.58 -1.93
N PHE A 166 22.61 -1.68 -1.14
CA PHE A 166 23.15 -0.35 -0.90
C PHE A 166 24.48 -0.37 -0.12
N PHE A 167 24.60 -1.27 0.88
CA PHE A 167 25.84 -1.44 1.66
C PHE A 167 26.87 -2.37 1.00
N GLY A 168 26.51 -3.01 -0.11
CA GLY A 168 27.40 -3.87 -0.88
C GLY A 168 27.50 -5.29 -0.33
N GLU A 169 28.71 -5.91 -0.46
CA GLU A 169 28.91 -7.34 -0.16
C GLU A 169 28.91 -7.71 1.34
N GLN A 170 28.73 -6.74 2.23
CA GLN A 170 28.76 -7.02 3.68
C GLN A 170 27.36 -7.38 4.17
N ALA A 171 27.29 -8.48 4.92
CA ALA A 171 26.07 -8.84 5.64
C ALA A 171 25.73 -7.77 6.69
N LEU A 172 24.44 -7.42 6.79
CA LEU A 172 23.96 -6.48 7.79
C LEU A 172 23.97 -7.13 9.19
N ASP A 173 24.14 -6.31 10.23
CA ASP A 173 23.97 -6.76 11.61
C ASP A 173 22.54 -7.26 11.85
N PRO A 174 22.30 -8.53 12.22
CA PRO A 174 20.97 -9.07 12.44
C PRO A 174 20.18 -8.34 13.53
N ASP A 175 20.84 -7.82 14.56
CA ASP A 175 20.16 -7.09 15.63
C ASP A 175 19.72 -5.69 15.16
N ALA A 176 20.50 -5.03 14.31
CA ALA A 176 20.10 -3.78 13.67
C ALA A 176 18.90 -4.00 12.73
N VAL A 177 18.90 -5.12 11.97
CA VAL A 177 17.77 -5.51 11.09
C VAL A 177 16.50 -5.74 11.92
N ARG A 178 16.58 -6.55 13.01
CA ARG A 178 15.44 -6.79 13.90
C ARG A 178 14.91 -5.49 14.50
N ALA A 179 15.80 -4.64 15.00
CA ALA A 179 15.42 -3.36 15.57
C ALA A 179 14.76 -2.42 14.54
N GLY A 180 15.27 -2.39 13.32
CA GLY A 180 14.71 -1.61 12.22
C GLY A 180 13.29 -2.04 11.88
N PHE A 181 13.07 -3.32 11.66
CA PHE A 181 11.73 -3.84 11.33
C PHE A 181 10.74 -3.72 12.48
N ALA A 182 11.15 -3.95 13.73
CA ALA A 182 10.27 -3.81 14.90
C ALA A 182 9.71 -2.38 15.08
N ASN A 183 10.37 -1.38 14.52
CA ASN A 183 9.96 0.02 14.58
C ASN A 183 9.19 0.52 13.34
N VAL A 184 8.95 -0.34 12.35
CA VAL A 184 8.25 0.05 11.12
C VAL A 184 6.82 0.48 11.43
N LYS A 185 6.41 1.58 10.81
CA LYS A 185 5.04 2.10 10.84
C LYS A 185 4.59 2.37 9.40
N SER A 186 3.46 1.82 9.03
CA SER A 186 2.84 2.06 7.73
C SER A 186 1.36 2.45 7.92
N PRO A 187 1.10 3.73 8.22
CA PRO A 187 -0.26 4.20 8.47
C PRO A 187 -1.20 3.91 7.31
N GLY A 188 -2.39 3.33 7.63
CA GLY A 188 -3.39 2.97 6.62
C GLY A 188 -3.03 1.74 5.77
N ARG A 189 -2.18 0.85 6.27
CA ARG A 189 -1.92 -0.46 5.68
C ARG A 189 -2.34 -1.56 6.65
N CYS A 190 -3.61 -1.97 6.57
CA CYS A 190 -4.27 -2.90 7.50
C CYS A 190 -3.97 -2.56 8.98
N GLU A 191 -4.05 -1.27 9.29
CA GLU A 191 -3.63 -0.71 10.57
C GLU A 191 -4.77 -0.81 11.59
N VAL A 192 -4.53 -1.50 12.70
CA VAL A 192 -5.45 -1.53 13.83
C VAL A 192 -5.31 -0.24 14.65
N VAL A 193 -6.32 0.62 14.62
CA VAL A 193 -6.32 1.93 15.30
C VAL A 193 -7.14 1.94 16.58
N HIS A 194 -8.00 0.94 16.80
CA HIS A 194 -8.78 0.74 18.02
C HIS A 194 -9.06 -0.75 18.21
N ARG A 195 -9.28 -1.20 19.44
CA ARG A 195 -9.39 -2.64 19.75
C ARG A 195 -10.77 -3.09 20.22
N ASP A 196 -11.61 -2.20 20.70
CA ASP A 196 -12.95 -2.53 21.21
C ASP A 196 -13.96 -1.41 20.90
N PRO A 197 -14.73 -1.48 19.79
CA PRO A 197 -14.63 -2.49 18.72
C PRO A 197 -13.31 -2.39 17.96
N THR A 198 -12.86 -3.48 17.36
CA THR A 198 -11.66 -3.44 16.52
C THR A 198 -11.91 -2.63 15.27
N VAL A 199 -11.11 -1.57 15.06
CA VAL A 199 -11.18 -0.70 13.87
C VAL A 199 -9.88 -0.80 13.08
N ILE A 200 -10.00 -1.18 11.82
CA ILE A 200 -8.89 -1.35 10.87
C ILE A 200 -8.98 -0.30 9.78
N LEU A 201 -7.87 0.36 9.50
CA LEU A 201 -7.72 1.32 8.40
C LEU A 201 -6.84 0.72 7.29
N ASP A 202 -7.35 0.70 6.06
CA ASP A 202 -6.56 0.29 4.90
C ASP A 202 -6.84 1.17 3.68
N ALA A 203 -5.80 1.68 3.05
CA ALA A 203 -5.88 2.61 1.92
C ALA A 203 -5.97 1.90 0.55
N ALA A 204 -6.45 0.66 0.49
CA ALA A 204 -6.76 -0.02 -0.76
C ALA A 204 -7.69 0.84 -1.62
N HIS A 205 -7.30 1.07 -2.87
CA HIS A 205 -8.01 1.97 -3.79
C HIS A 205 -8.05 1.44 -5.23
N ASN A 206 -7.71 0.18 -5.42
CA ASN A 206 -7.85 -0.58 -6.66
C ASN A 206 -8.19 -2.05 -6.32
N PRO A 207 -8.66 -2.85 -7.28
CA PRO A 207 -9.07 -4.24 -7.04
C PRO A 207 -7.95 -5.10 -6.44
N HIS A 208 -6.71 -4.93 -6.89
CA HIS A 208 -5.56 -5.68 -6.37
C HIS A 208 -5.30 -5.39 -4.88
N GLY A 209 -5.33 -4.11 -4.48
CA GLY A 209 -5.21 -3.71 -3.08
C GLY A 209 -6.37 -4.22 -2.23
N ALA A 210 -7.61 -4.14 -2.73
CA ALA A 210 -8.80 -4.66 -2.05
C ALA A 210 -8.73 -6.18 -1.85
N GLN A 211 -8.22 -6.93 -2.84
CA GLN A 211 -7.99 -8.37 -2.73
C GLN A 211 -6.93 -8.70 -1.67
N ALA A 212 -5.82 -7.94 -1.61
CA ALA A 212 -4.78 -8.13 -0.60
C ALA A 212 -5.32 -7.86 0.81
N LEU A 213 -6.14 -6.81 0.97
CA LEU A 213 -6.85 -6.51 2.23
C LEU A 213 -7.78 -7.66 2.62
N ALA A 214 -8.62 -8.13 1.70
CA ALA A 214 -9.56 -9.22 1.94
C ALA A 214 -8.83 -10.50 2.38
N GLN A 215 -7.75 -10.88 1.71
CA GLN A 215 -6.93 -12.03 2.08
C GLN A 215 -6.30 -11.86 3.48
N THR A 216 -5.84 -10.66 3.80
CA THR A 216 -5.25 -10.36 5.11
C THR A 216 -6.29 -10.49 6.22
N LEU A 217 -7.47 -9.90 6.04
CA LEU A 217 -8.56 -9.97 7.01
C LEU A 217 -9.00 -11.42 7.25
N ALA A 218 -9.20 -12.19 6.18
CA ALA A 218 -9.61 -13.59 6.27
C ALA A 218 -8.57 -14.50 6.95
N SER A 219 -7.28 -14.17 6.84
CA SER A 219 -6.21 -15.04 7.36
C SER A 219 -5.68 -14.64 8.74
N GLU A 220 -5.82 -13.39 9.15
CA GLU A 220 -5.16 -12.86 10.35
C GLU A 220 -6.11 -12.34 11.43
N PHE A 221 -7.38 -12.15 11.08
CA PHE A 221 -8.39 -11.68 12.01
C PHE A 221 -9.55 -12.68 12.10
N THR A 222 -10.09 -12.83 13.30
CA THR A 222 -11.26 -13.66 13.53
C THR A 222 -12.38 -12.77 14.04
N PHE A 223 -13.28 -12.38 13.13
CA PHE A 223 -14.49 -11.64 13.46
C PHE A 223 -15.72 -12.51 13.16
N ASP A 224 -16.72 -12.43 14.02
CA ASP A 224 -18.03 -13.05 13.79
C ASP A 224 -18.86 -12.20 12.83
N ASP A 225 -18.64 -10.87 12.87
CA ASP A 225 -19.26 -9.90 11.96
C ASP A 225 -18.24 -8.82 11.53
N THR A 226 -18.37 -8.34 10.30
CA THR A 226 -17.47 -7.33 9.74
C THR A 226 -18.25 -6.24 9.01
N ILE A 227 -18.07 -4.99 9.47
CA ILE A 227 -18.71 -3.81 8.91
C ILE A 227 -17.69 -3.02 8.08
N GLY A 228 -17.94 -2.88 6.78
CA GLY A 228 -17.14 -2.02 5.90
C GLY A 228 -17.62 -0.56 5.94
N VAL A 229 -16.71 0.41 6.10
CA VAL A 229 -16.96 1.84 5.82
C VAL A 229 -16.14 2.21 4.59
N VAL A 230 -16.81 2.42 3.46
CA VAL A 230 -16.14 2.47 2.15
C VAL A 230 -16.44 3.77 1.41
N GLY A 231 -15.35 4.48 1.03
CA GLY A 231 -15.42 5.67 0.20
C GLY A 231 -14.36 5.65 -0.91
N ILE A 232 -14.81 5.59 -2.17
CA ILE A 232 -13.98 5.37 -3.36
C ILE A 232 -13.97 6.62 -4.22
N PHE A 233 -12.88 6.84 -4.99
CA PHE A 233 -12.82 7.91 -5.98
C PHE A 233 -13.51 7.51 -7.29
N GLY A 234 -14.13 8.47 -7.98
CA GLY A 234 -14.88 8.25 -9.23
C GLY A 234 -14.02 7.80 -10.41
N ASP A 235 -12.70 8.03 -10.35
CA ASP A 235 -11.73 7.61 -11.37
C ASP A 235 -11.16 6.19 -11.12
N LYS A 236 -11.65 5.47 -10.10
CA LYS A 236 -11.19 4.12 -9.76
C LYS A 236 -12.22 3.05 -10.14
N ASP A 237 -11.75 1.82 -10.30
CA ASP A 237 -12.62 0.66 -10.52
C ASP A 237 -13.36 0.28 -9.23
N ALA A 238 -14.42 1.02 -8.94
CA ALA A 238 -15.23 0.78 -7.75
C ALA A 238 -15.91 -0.60 -7.75
N HIS A 239 -16.27 -1.12 -8.95
CA HIS A 239 -16.89 -2.44 -9.08
C HIS A 239 -15.91 -3.52 -8.61
N GLY A 240 -14.72 -3.56 -9.17
CA GLY A 240 -13.71 -4.57 -8.81
C GLY A 240 -13.24 -4.47 -7.35
N ILE A 241 -13.21 -3.25 -6.78
CA ILE A 241 -12.93 -3.05 -5.35
C ILE A 241 -14.03 -3.69 -4.50
N LEU A 242 -15.31 -3.39 -4.79
CA LEU A 242 -16.45 -3.91 -4.03
C LEU A 242 -16.59 -5.43 -4.16
N GLU A 243 -16.40 -6.00 -5.35
CA GLU A 243 -16.38 -7.46 -5.55
C GLU A 243 -15.30 -8.16 -4.74
N SER A 244 -14.12 -7.53 -4.61
CA SER A 244 -13.02 -8.08 -3.82
C SER A 244 -13.31 -8.05 -2.31
N LEU A 245 -14.12 -7.09 -1.84
CA LEU A 245 -14.47 -6.93 -0.43
C LEU A 245 -15.73 -7.70 -0.02
N GLU A 246 -16.62 -8.02 -0.95
CA GLU A 246 -17.91 -8.66 -0.69
C GLU A 246 -17.77 -9.95 0.14
N PRO A 247 -16.82 -10.86 -0.14
CA PRO A 247 -16.71 -12.12 0.60
C PRO A 247 -16.33 -11.98 2.09
N ILE A 248 -15.78 -10.82 2.48
CA ILE A 248 -15.25 -10.63 3.85
C ILE A 248 -16.00 -9.57 4.66
N LEU A 249 -16.95 -8.86 4.06
CA LEU A 249 -17.79 -7.88 4.74
C LEU A 249 -19.22 -8.42 4.89
N ASN A 250 -19.73 -8.49 6.11
CA ASN A 250 -21.12 -8.86 6.36
C ASN A 250 -22.07 -7.72 6.00
N SER A 251 -21.67 -6.49 6.24
CA SER A 251 -22.39 -5.28 5.83
C SER A 251 -21.45 -4.17 5.39
N ILE A 252 -21.98 -3.21 4.63
CA ILE A 252 -21.21 -2.08 4.10
C ILE A 252 -21.96 -0.78 4.31
N ILE A 253 -21.26 0.25 4.80
CA ILE A 253 -21.72 1.63 4.87
C ILE A 253 -20.92 2.42 3.83
N VAL A 254 -21.55 2.77 2.72
CA VAL A 254 -20.91 3.59 1.68
C VAL A 254 -20.98 5.06 2.08
N THR A 255 -19.88 5.78 1.82
CA THR A 255 -19.72 7.17 2.22
C THR A 255 -18.83 7.94 1.24
N SER A 256 -18.62 9.21 1.50
CA SER A 256 -17.76 10.09 0.70
C SER A 256 -16.75 10.80 1.60
N SER A 257 -15.51 10.96 1.11
CA SER A 257 -14.51 11.86 1.69
C SER A 257 -14.75 13.31 1.22
N SER A 258 -14.04 14.27 1.80
CA SER A 258 -14.10 15.68 1.39
C SER A 258 -13.43 15.96 0.02
N SER A 259 -12.79 14.97 -0.58
CA SER A 259 -12.12 15.10 -1.87
C SER A 259 -13.13 15.38 -3.00
N PRO A 260 -12.86 16.36 -3.89
CA PRO A 260 -13.68 16.57 -5.08
C PRO A 260 -13.66 15.40 -6.07
N ARG A 261 -12.71 14.45 -5.91
CA ARG A 261 -12.65 13.21 -6.70
C ARG A 261 -13.51 12.09 -6.16
N ALA A 262 -14.12 12.26 -4.98
CA ALA A 262 -14.93 11.20 -4.36
C ALA A 262 -16.14 10.87 -5.25
N MET A 263 -16.43 9.59 -5.42
CA MET A 263 -17.63 9.12 -6.08
C MET A 263 -18.87 9.58 -5.28
N PRO A 264 -19.93 10.08 -5.93
CA PRO A 264 -21.16 10.41 -5.25
C PRO A 264 -21.74 9.22 -4.50
N VAL A 265 -22.16 9.41 -3.23
CA VAL A 265 -22.63 8.33 -2.36
C VAL A 265 -23.75 7.50 -3.01
N LYS A 266 -24.72 8.15 -3.68
CA LYS A 266 -25.83 7.45 -4.36
C LYS A 266 -25.38 6.54 -5.51
N GLU A 267 -24.31 6.91 -6.20
CA GLU A 267 -23.74 6.12 -7.27
C GLU A 267 -23.03 4.89 -6.68
N LEU A 268 -22.20 5.09 -5.66
CA LEU A 268 -21.52 4.02 -4.93
C LEU A 268 -22.51 3.07 -4.25
N GLU A 269 -23.59 3.59 -3.63
CA GLU A 269 -24.68 2.81 -3.04
C GLU A 269 -25.37 1.93 -4.08
N SER A 270 -25.71 2.49 -5.23
CA SER A 270 -26.36 1.76 -6.31
C SER A 270 -25.48 0.61 -6.83
N LEU A 271 -24.17 0.81 -6.85
CA LEU A 271 -23.20 -0.21 -7.23
C LEU A 271 -23.06 -1.28 -6.14
N ALA A 272 -22.94 -0.86 -4.89
CA ALA A 272 -22.83 -1.77 -3.73
C ALA A 272 -24.07 -2.67 -3.60
N ILE A 273 -25.28 -2.14 -3.80
CA ILE A 273 -26.53 -2.93 -3.77
C ILE A 273 -26.53 -4.07 -4.80
N LYS A 274 -25.96 -3.86 -5.97
CA LYS A 274 -25.87 -4.90 -7.01
C LYS A 274 -24.95 -6.06 -6.60
N ILE A 275 -23.95 -5.78 -5.78
CA ILE A 275 -22.90 -6.74 -5.39
C ILE A 275 -23.25 -7.40 -4.05
N PHE A 276 -23.63 -6.62 -3.04
CA PHE A 276 -23.90 -7.09 -1.67
C PHE A 276 -25.36 -7.46 -1.41
N GLY A 277 -26.32 -6.96 -2.22
CA GLY A 277 -27.74 -7.00 -1.90
C GLY A 277 -28.19 -5.82 -1.02
N ALA A 278 -29.46 -5.42 -1.15
CA ALA A 278 -29.97 -4.20 -0.52
C ALA A 278 -30.03 -4.27 1.02
N ASP A 279 -30.14 -5.44 1.58
CA ASP A 279 -30.21 -5.73 3.02
C ASP A 279 -28.87 -5.56 3.74
N ARG A 280 -27.75 -5.65 3.02
CA ARG A 280 -26.38 -5.50 3.54
C ARG A 280 -25.77 -4.12 3.29
N VAL A 281 -26.47 -3.22 2.56
CA VAL A 281 -25.92 -1.92 2.14
C VAL A 281 -26.61 -0.78 2.86
N PHE A 282 -25.81 0.08 3.46
CA PHE A 282 -26.24 1.33 4.09
C PHE A 282 -25.43 2.48 3.49
N SER A 283 -25.93 3.69 3.62
CA SER A 283 -25.25 4.89 3.12
C SER A 283 -25.27 6.04 4.12
N ASN A 284 -24.23 6.87 4.06
CA ASN A 284 -24.18 8.14 4.78
C ASN A 284 -23.33 9.12 3.98
N GLU A 285 -23.87 10.29 3.67
CA GLU A 285 -23.17 11.35 2.91
C GLU A 285 -21.94 11.89 3.66
N ASN A 286 -21.86 11.67 4.96
CA ASN A 286 -20.81 12.18 5.83
C ASN A 286 -20.02 11.03 6.45
N LEU A 287 -18.69 11.06 6.26
CA LEU A 287 -17.78 10.03 6.79
C LEU A 287 -17.85 9.89 8.31
N GLU A 288 -17.98 11.01 9.06
CA GLU A 288 -18.12 10.96 10.52
C GLU A 288 -19.42 10.25 10.93
N GLY A 289 -20.53 10.52 10.20
CA GLY A 289 -21.79 9.83 10.43
C GLY A 289 -21.73 8.33 10.11
N ALA A 290 -21.02 7.95 9.04
CA ALA A 290 -20.79 6.56 8.67
C ALA A 290 -19.97 5.82 9.76
N LEU A 291 -18.90 6.44 10.27
CA LEU A 291 -18.07 5.88 11.32
C LEU A 291 -18.82 5.73 12.65
N LYS A 292 -19.59 6.75 13.05
CA LYS A 292 -20.43 6.66 14.26
C LYS A 292 -21.42 5.52 14.16
N ARG A 293 -22.11 5.39 13.02
CA ARG A 293 -23.02 4.29 12.78
C ARG A 293 -22.32 2.92 12.89
N ALA A 294 -21.16 2.75 12.24
CA ALA A 294 -20.41 1.50 12.31
C ALA A 294 -20.01 1.16 13.75
N ILE A 295 -19.58 2.15 14.54
CA ILE A 295 -19.23 1.98 15.96
C ILE A 295 -20.47 1.62 16.80
N ASP A 296 -21.60 2.29 16.56
CA ASP A 296 -22.84 2.01 17.27
C ASP A 296 -23.38 0.61 16.93
N ASP A 297 -23.32 0.21 15.66
CA ASP A 297 -23.75 -1.12 15.21
C ASP A 297 -22.81 -2.21 15.78
N ALA A 298 -21.49 -1.97 15.83
CA ALA A 298 -20.52 -2.88 16.43
C ALA A 298 -20.65 -3.02 17.97
N LYS A 299 -21.19 -2.01 18.66
CA LYS A 299 -21.45 -2.03 20.12
C LYS A 299 -22.81 -2.67 20.50
N ARG A 300 -23.60 -3.15 19.53
CA ARG A 300 -24.92 -3.75 19.73
C ARG A 300 -24.99 -5.27 19.50
N PRO A 301 -23.96 -6.06 19.75
CA PRO A 301 -24.08 -7.50 19.57
C PRO A 301 -25.16 -8.05 20.51
N LEU A 302 -25.96 -8.99 20.00
CA LEU A 302 -26.92 -9.77 20.80
C LEU A 302 -26.22 -10.89 21.58
N SER A 303 -24.92 -11.05 21.43
CA SER A 303 -24.05 -12.09 21.98
C SER A 303 -22.62 -11.53 22.18
N ASP A 304 -21.73 -12.36 22.71
CA ASP A 304 -20.29 -12.04 22.84
C ASP A 304 -19.54 -12.03 21.48
N ASP A 305 -20.23 -11.74 20.36
CA ASP A 305 -19.67 -11.75 19.02
C ASP A 305 -18.63 -10.64 18.84
N SER A 306 -17.49 -10.98 18.25
CA SER A 306 -16.44 -10.04 17.90
C SER A 306 -16.78 -9.33 16.59
N VAL A 307 -16.91 -8.01 16.63
CA VAL A 307 -17.22 -7.19 15.43
C VAL A 307 -16.00 -6.39 15.01
N GLY A 308 -15.62 -6.55 13.72
CA GLY A 308 -14.57 -5.76 13.08
C GLY A 308 -15.14 -4.64 12.22
N ILE A 309 -14.55 -3.44 12.31
CA ILE A 309 -14.87 -2.31 11.44
C ILE A 309 -13.67 -2.09 10.50
N VAL A 310 -13.91 -2.10 9.19
CA VAL A 310 -12.88 -1.90 8.15
C VAL A 310 -13.17 -0.63 7.38
N VAL A 311 -12.28 0.36 7.45
CA VAL A 311 -12.40 1.62 6.70
C VAL A 311 -11.43 1.59 5.53
N THR A 312 -11.95 1.73 4.29
CA THR A 312 -11.15 1.57 3.08
C THR A 312 -11.72 2.32 1.86
N GLY A 313 -11.06 2.17 0.72
CA GLY A 313 -11.47 2.65 -0.61
C GLY A 313 -10.69 3.85 -1.14
N SER A 314 -10.03 4.64 -0.30
CA SER A 314 -9.07 5.66 -0.74
C SER A 314 -8.15 6.12 0.40
N VAL A 315 -6.98 6.62 0.02
CA VAL A 315 -6.02 7.22 0.98
C VAL A 315 -6.67 8.39 1.75
N VAL A 316 -7.48 9.22 1.06
CA VAL A 316 -8.11 10.38 1.69
C VAL A 316 -9.20 9.95 2.68
N THR A 317 -10.05 8.99 2.31
CA THR A 317 -11.06 8.43 3.21
C THR A 317 -10.41 7.90 4.50
N VAL A 318 -9.33 7.16 4.38
CA VAL A 318 -8.58 6.59 5.52
C VAL A 318 -7.91 7.68 6.36
N GLY A 319 -7.29 8.68 5.73
CA GLY A 319 -6.67 9.81 6.42
C GLY A 319 -7.64 10.65 7.24
N GLU A 320 -8.81 10.96 6.67
CA GLU A 320 -9.89 11.66 7.35
C GLU A 320 -10.49 10.81 8.48
N ALA A 321 -10.76 9.52 8.20
CA ALA A 321 -11.28 8.59 9.18
C ALA A 321 -10.36 8.48 10.40
N ARG A 322 -9.04 8.39 10.21
CA ARG A 322 -8.05 8.40 11.31
C ARG A 322 -8.20 9.61 12.22
N SER A 323 -8.36 10.80 11.63
CA SER A 323 -8.51 12.04 12.39
C SER A 323 -9.83 12.09 13.17
N ILE A 324 -10.90 11.56 12.56
CA ILE A 324 -12.23 11.48 13.18
C ILE A 324 -12.21 10.46 14.33
N LEU A 325 -11.69 9.25 14.10
CA LEU A 325 -11.64 8.18 15.10
C LEU A 325 -10.83 8.56 16.32
N ARG A 326 -9.66 9.21 16.14
CA ARG A 326 -8.89 9.77 17.28
C ARG A 326 -9.74 10.70 18.15
N ARG A 327 -10.58 11.53 17.53
CA ARG A 327 -11.45 12.46 18.25
C ARG A 327 -12.65 11.76 18.91
N LEU A 328 -13.18 10.69 18.28
CA LEU A 328 -14.31 9.93 18.83
C LEU A 328 -13.88 9.13 20.05
N PHE A 329 -12.78 8.40 19.97
CA PHE A 329 -12.30 7.54 21.04
C PHE A 329 -11.60 8.33 22.19
N SER A 330 -10.96 9.49 21.90
CA SER A 330 -10.40 10.33 22.97
C SER A 330 -11.43 11.00 23.89
N LYS A 331 -12.73 10.86 23.62
CA LYS A 331 -13.82 11.35 24.47
C LYS A 331 -14.40 10.27 25.39
N GLU A 332 -13.99 9.02 25.18
CA GLU A 332 -14.43 7.87 25.99
C GLU A 332 -13.43 7.54 27.13
N ASP A 333 -12.20 8.09 27.08
CA ASP A 333 -11.19 8.08 28.15
C ASP A 333 -11.35 9.33 29.08
#